data_fb4f44339b068a696901a2d4da37066a
#
_entry.id   fb4f44339b068a696901a2d4da37066a
#
_cell.length_a   1.000
_cell.length_b   1.000
_cell.length_c   1.000
_cell.angle_alpha   90.00
_cell.angle_beta   90.00
_cell.angle_gamma   90.00
#
_symmetry.space_group_name_H-M   'P 1'
#
loop_
_entity.id
_entity.type
_entity.pdbx_description
1 polymer ?
#
loop_
_entity_poly.entity_id
_entity_poly.type
_entity_poly.pdbx_seq_one_letter_code
_entity_poly.pdbx_strand_id
1 'polypeptide(L)'
;MAKNKYYVVWKGRNPGVYDDWDACKKEIVGCKGALYKGFPDLGSAEAAFKMGYEAFKNSMPIEKAEKMAQVKRCDEKPIGQAIAVDAACSGNPGKMEYRGVFVETGTEIFKSPVFENGTNNIGEFLAIVHALAYQKQHGMRFPIYSDSVNAQLWIRQKKCKTKLSPNDKNAYLFELIQRAENWLVNNTIDVPIIKWRTEVWGEIPADFGRK
;
A
#
# COMPACT_ATOMS: atom_id res chain seq x y z
N MET A 1 -9.44 -7.65 13.16
CA MET A 1 -10.53 -7.38 12.20
C MET A 1 -11.55 -8.49 12.32
N ALA A 2 -12.83 -8.15 12.51
CA ALA A 2 -13.89 -9.16 12.51
C ALA A 2 -13.93 -9.86 11.16
N LYS A 3 -13.98 -11.19 11.17
CA LYS A 3 -14.07 -12.01 9.95
C LYS A 3 -15.48 -11.82 9.39
N ASN A 4 -15.62 -11.45 8.10
CA ASN A 4 -16.93 -11.37 7.47
C ASN A 4 -17.59 -12.75 7.52
N LYS A 5 -18.85 -12.80 8.00
CA LYS A 5 -19.64 -14.02 8.10
C LYS A 5 -20.76 -14.08 7.09
N TYR A 6 -21.18 -12.92 6.55
CA TYR A 6 -22.28 -12.80 5.60
C TYR A 6 -21.85 -12.00 4.37
N TYR A 7 -22.44 -12.29 3.23
CA TYR A 7 -22.11 -11.67 1.96
C TYR A 7 -23.37 -11.24 1.23
N VAL A 8 -23.36 -10.04 0.71
CA VAL A 8 -24.46 -9.49 -0.11
C VAL A 8 -24.01 -9.47 -1.55
N VAL A 9 -24.83 -10.00 -2.44
CA VAL A 9 -24.69 -9.88 -3.89
C VAL A 9 -25.83 -9.00 -4.39
N TRP A 10 -25.53 -7.79 -4.85
CA TRP A 10 -26.52 -6.92 -5.50
C TRP A 10 -26.61 -7.16 -7.00
N LYS A 11 -25.47 -7.59 -7.61
CA LYS A 11 -25.40 -7.94 -9.02
C LYS A 11 -24.53 -9.17 -9.20
N GLY A 12 -25.13 -10.23 -9.70
CA GLY A 12 -24.56 -11.55 -9.92
C GLY A 12 -25.58 -12.42 -10.62
N ARG A 13 -25.41 -13.74 -10.60
CA ARG A 13 -26.38 -14.69 -11.15
C ARG A 13 -27.70 -14.64 -10.34
N ASN A 14 -27.57 -14.77 -9.01
CA ASN A 14 -28.69 -14.63 -8.09
C ASN A 14 -28.35 -13.56 -7.05
N PRO A 15 -28.95 -12.35 -7.09
CA PRO A 15 -28.81 -11.36 -6.05
C PRO A 15 -29.42 -11.84 -4.73
N GLY A 16 -28.75 -11.60 -3.59
CA GLY A 16 -29.21 -12.08 -2.29
C GLY A 16 -28.18 -11.89 -1.19
N VAL A 17 -28.54 -12.40 0.00
CA VAL A 17 -27.65 -12.45 1.19
C VAL A 17 -27.23 -13.90 1.39
N TYR A 18 -25.94 -14.13 1.59
CA TYR A 18 -25.31 -15.44 1.72
C TYR A 18 -24.58 -15.51 3.06
N ASP A 19 -24.67 -16.61 3.76
CA ASP A 19 -24.00 -16.90 5.04
C ASP A 19 -22.64 -17.59 4.87
N ASP A 20 -22.30 -17.91 3.62
CA ASP A 20 -21.05 -18.57 3.25
C ASP A 20 -20.41 -17.93 2.01
N TRP A 21 -19.06 -17.86 2.02
CA TRP A 21 -18.29 -17.31 0.91
C TRP A 21 -18.37 -18.17 -0.36
N ASP A 22 -18.39 -19.50 -0.21
CA ASP A 22 -18.39 -20.39 -1.38
C ASP A 22 -19.74 -20.34 -2.11
N ALA A 23 -20.84 -20.15 -1.37
CA ALA A 23 -22.15 -19.88 -1.95
C ALA A 23 -22.16 -18.52 -2.69
N CYS A 24 -21.70 -17.46 -2.04
CA CYS A 24 -21.57 -16.13 -2.66
C CYS A 24 -20.70 -16.15 -3.90
N LYS A 25 -19.57 -16.85 -3.85
CA LYS A 25 -18.60 -16.95 -4.94
C LYS A 25 -19.19 -17.57 -6.19
N LYS A 26 -20.06 -18.58 -6.07
CA LYS A 26 -20.75 -19.21 -7.22
C LYS A 26 -21.60 -18.20 -7.98
N GLU A 27 -22.15 -17.22 -7.30
CA GLU A 27 -23.05 -16.22 -7.88
C GLU A 27 -22.33 -15.06 -8.58
N ILE A 28 -21.05 -14.85 -8.27
CA ILE A 28 -20.27 -13.72 -8.81
C ILE A 28 -19.20 -14.13 -9.82
N VAL A 29 -18.70 -15.38 -9.74
CA VAL A 29 -17.65 -15.87 -10.66
C VAL A 29 -18.18 -15.94 -12.10
N GLY A 30 -17.45 -15.29 -13.03
CA GLY A 30 -17.82 -15.21 -14.44
C GLY A 30 -18.90 -14.16 -14.76
N CYS A 31 -19.44 -13.45 -13.76
CA CYS A 31 -20.39 -12.36 -13.98
C CYS A 31 -19.65 -11.01 -14.17
N LYS A 32 -19.63 -10.50 -15.40
CA LYS A 32 -19.02 -9.19 -15.69
C LYS A 32 -19.75 -8.07 -14.96
N GLY A 33 -19.02 -7.36 -14.08
CA GLY A 33 -19.56 -6.26 -13.30
C GLY A 33 -20.37 -6.72 -12.08
N ALA A 34 -20.07 -7.87 -11.48
CA ALA A 34 -20.67 -8.33 -10.23
C ALA A 34 -20.44 -7.30 -9.10
N LEU A 35 -21.49 -7.05 -8.29
CA LEU A 35 -21.47 -6.14 -7.16
C LEU A 35 -21.78 -6.93 -5.89
N TYR A 36 -20.81 -7.04 -5.00
CA TYR A 36 -20.95 -7.79 -3.75
C TYR A 36 -20.11 -7.18 -2.61
N LYS A 37 -20.45 -7.52 -1.36
CA LYS A 37 -19.69 -7.11 -0.18
C LYS A 37 -19.91 -8.06 0.99
N GLY A 38 -18.86 -8.22 1.84
CA GLY A 38 -18.92 -8.96 3.09
C GLY A 38 -19.32 -8.09 4.28
N PHE A 39 -20.08 -8.67 5.23
CA PHE A 39 -20.59 -8.05 6.46
C PHE A 39 -20.27 -8.92 7.66
N PRO A 40 -20.07 -8.33 8.86
CA PRO A 40 -19.78 -9.07 10.08
C PRO A 40 -21.00 -9.78 10.67
N ASP A 41 -22.23 -9.31 10.39
CA ASP A 41 -23.49 -9.82 10.92
C ASP A 41 -24.60 -9.80 9.87
N LEU A 42 -25.64 -10.62 10.11
CA LEU A 42 -26.79 -10.80 9.21
C LEU A 42 -27.65 -9.53 9.08
N GLY A 43 -27.89 -8.84 10.21
CA GLY A 43 -28.72 -7.64 10.21
C GLY A 43 -28.15 -6.53 9.32
N SER A 44 -26.85 -6.31 9.38
CA SER A 44 -26.15 -5.35 8.52
C SER A 44 -26.20 -5.78 7.03
N ALA A 45 -26.10 -7.08 6.75
CA ALA A 45 -26.16 -7.62 5.40
C ALA A 45 -27.57 -7.44 4.80
N GLU A 46 -28.62 -7.81 5.54
CA GLU A 46 -30.01 -7.66 5.11
C GLU A 46 -30.41 -6.19 4.89
N ALA A 47 -30.01 -5.31 5.83
CA ALA A 47 -30.27 -3.87 5.70
C ALA A 47 -29.59 -3.32 4.43
N ALA A 48 -28.34 -3.70 4.18
CA ALA A 48 -27.61 -3.28 2.99
C ALA A 48 -28.23 -3.82 1.69
N PHE A 49 -28.71 -5.06 1.69
CA PHE A 49 -29.39 -5.64 0.53
C PHE A 49 -30.72 -4.93 0.23
N LYS A 50 -31.57 -4.70 1.24
CA LYS A 50 -32.84 -3.95 1.13
C LYS A 50 -32.65 -2.53 0.64
N MET A 51 -31.61 -1.85 1.08
CA MET A 51 -31.28 -0.49 0.69
C MET A 51 -30.89 -0.40 -0.80
N GLY A 52 -30.40 -1.48 -1.38
CA GLY A 52 -29.88 -1.50 -2.74
C GLY A 52 -28.47 -0.91 -2.83
N TYR A 53 -27.72 -1.31 -3.87
CA TYR A 53 -26.31 -0.97 -4.00
C TYR A 53 -26.03 0.55 -4.04
N GLU A 54 -26.78 1.30 -4.85
CA GLU A 54 -26.56 2.74 -5.00
C GLU A 54 -26.84 3.52 -3.71
N ALA A 55 -27.94 3.21 -3.03
CA ALA A 55 -28.28 3.84 -1.75
C ALA A 55 -27.28 3.43 -0.65
N PHE A 56 -26.87 2.16 -0.62
CA PHE A 56 -25.85 1.67 0.29
C PHE A 56 -24.50 2.36 0.05
N LYS A 57 -24.07 2.52 -1.19
CA LYS A 57 -22.87 3.25 -1.57
C LYS A 57 -22.87 4.70 -1.10
N ASN A 58 -24.05 5.36 -1.20
CA ASN A 58 -24.24 6.75 -0.77
C ASN A 58 -24.44 6.92 0.75
N SER A 59 -24.86 5.86 1.47
CA SER A 59 -25.00 5.85 2.94
C SER A 59 -23.70 5.59 3.71
N MET A 60 -22.61 5.32 3.01
CA MET A 60 -21.31 5.17 3.68
C MET A 60 -20.87 6.48 4.31
N PRO A 61 -20.30 6.47 5.56
CA PRO A 61 -19.84 7.67 6.22
C PRO A 61 -18.94 8.51 5.31
N ILE A 62 -19.14 9.82 5.33
CA ILE A 62 -18.45 10.82 4.50
C ILE A 62 -16.93 10.64 4.50
N GLU A 63 -16.34 10.23 5.63
CA GLU A 63 -14.92 9.88 5.74
C GLU A 63 -14.43 8.75 4.81
N LYS A 64 -15.31 7.77 4.53
CA LYS A 64 -14.98 6.68 3.56
C LYS A 64 -15.25 7.11 2.13
N ALA A 65 -16.26 7.93 1.91
CA ALA A 65 -16.56 8.52 0.60
C ALA A 65 -15.49 9.55 0.21
N GLU A 66 -14.99 10.34 1.16
CA GLU A 66 -13.88 11.28 0.95
C GLU A 66 -12.56 10.55 0.68
N LYS A 67 -12.26 9.46 1.40
CA LYS A 67 -11.11 8.59 1.08
C LYS A 67 -11.23 7.94 -0.30
N MET A 68 -12.41 7.50 -0.71
CA MET A 68 -12.62 6.96 -2.06
C MET A 68 -12.65 8.06 -3.14
N ALA A 69 -13.17 9.26 -2.82
CA ALA A 69 -13.11 10.42 -3.72
C ALA A 69 -11.70 11.00 -3.83
N GLN A 70 -10.91 10.97 -2.76
CA GLN A 70 -9.49 11.31 -2.77
C GLN A 70 -8.69 10.30 -3.60
N VAL A 71 -9.02 9.00 -3.53
CA VAL A 71 -8.47 7.96 -4.42
C VAL A 71 -8.88 8.19 -5.87
N LYS A 72 -10.12 8.63 -6.16
CA LYS A 72 -10.56 8.98 -7.53
C LYS A 72 -9.93 10.27 -8.08
N ARG A 73 -9.63 11.26 -7.23
CA ARG A 73 -8.92 12.49 -7.64
C ARG A 73 -7.42 12.26 -7.90
N CYS A 74 -6.85 11.16 -7.41
CA CYS A 74 -5.49 10.73 -7.74
C CYS A 74 -5.36 10.10 -9.14
N ASP A 75 -6.43 9.98 -9.92
CA ASP A 75 -6.40 9.32 -11.22
C ASP A 75 -5.83 10.18 -12.36
N GLU A 76 -5.68 11.50 -12.18
CA GLU A 76 -5.32 12.39 -13.30
C GLU A 76 -3.83 12.73 -13.39
N LYS A 77 -3.12 12.91 -12.28
CA LYS A 77 -1.65 13.12 -12.24
C LYS A 77 -1.11 12.87 -10.82
N PRO A 78 0.16 12.45 -10.69
CA PRO A 78 0.77 12.40 -9.37
C PRO A 78 0.92 13.82 -8.79
N ILE A 79 0.83 13.92 -7.46
CA ILE A 79 1.05 15.19 -6.75
C ILE A 79 2.52 15.60 -6.96
N GLY A 80 2.77 16.78 -7.52
CA GLY A 80 4.12 17.26 -7.81
C GLY A 80 4.95 17.46 -6.53
N GLN A 81 4.39 18.15 -5.55
CA GLN A 81 5.03 18.30 -4.21
C GLN A 81 4.93 17.01 -3.40
N ALA A 82 5.69 16.01 -3.78
CA ALA A 82 5.73 14.71 -3.15
C ALA A 82 7.14 14.11 -3.25
N ILE A 83 7.42 13.09 -2.45
CA ILE A 83 8.64 12.30 -2.52
C ILE A 83 8.29 10.94 -3.13
N ALA A 84 9.00 10.54 -4.16
CA ALA A 84 8.96 9.18 -4.68
C ALA A 84 10.14 8.38 -4.13
N VAL A 85 9.90 7.13 -3.76
CA VAL A 85 10.94 6.22 -3.27
C VAL A 85 10.88 4.90 -4.01
N ASP A 86 12.05 4.33 -4.28
CA ASP A 86 12.19 3.04 -4.93
C ASP A 86 13.47 2.33 -4.48
N ALA A 87 13.58 1.05 -4.78
CA ALA A 87 14.74 0.23 -4.56
C ALA A 87 15.10 -0.57 -5.81
N ALA A 88 16.37 -0.88 -5.94
CA ALA A 88 16.88 -1.80 -6.96
C ALA A 88 17.63 -2.94 -6.29
N CYS A 89 17.41 -4.15 -6.79
CA CYS A 89 18.10 -5.34 -6.32
C CYS A 89 18.52 -6.25 -7.49
N SER A 90 19.80 -6.53 -7.61
CA SER A 90 20.32 -7.46 -8.61
C SER A 90 20.36 -8.87 -8.05
N GLY A 91 19.23 -9.56 -8.10
CA GLY A 91 19.00 -10.88 -7.50
C GLY A 91 18.06 -10.84 -6.29
N ASN A 92 17.70 -12.01 -5.75
CA ASN A 92 16.79 -12.11 -4.61
C ASN A 92 17.15 -13.32 -3.72
N PRO A 93 18.10 -13.16 -2.76
CA PRO A 93 18.83 -11.95 -2.38
C PRO A 93 19.95 -11.54 -3.35
N GLY A 94 20.37 -10.26 -3.30
CA GLY A 94 21.43 -9.72 -4.15
C GLY A 94 21.90 -8.34 -3.69
N LYS A 95 22.65 -7.67 -4.58
CA LYS A 95 23.07 -6.28 -4.36
C LYS A 95 21.86 -5.37 -4.40
N MET A 96 21.57 -4.71 -3.30
CA MET A 96 20.38 -3.88 -3.09
C MET A 96 20.76 -2.47 -2.70
N GLU A 97 20.10 -1.50 -3.29
CA GLU A 97 20.18 -0.09 -2.94
C GLU A 97 18.79 0.55 -3.05
N TYR A 98 18.59 1.70 -2.43
CA TYR A 98 17.34 2.45 -2.53
C TYR A 98 17.60 3.96 -2.55
N ARG A 99 16.63 4.72 -3.05
CA ARG A 99 16.68 6.17 -3.09
C ARG A 99 15.33 6.84 -2.94
N GLY A 100 15.37 8.14 -2.66
CA GLY A 100 14.20 9.03 -2.68
C GLY A 100 14.48 10.25 -3.53
N VAL A 101 13.49 10.69 -4.28
CA VAL A 101 13.55 11.87 -5.15
C VAL A 101 12.32 12.74 -4.97
N PHE A 102 12.41 14.03 -5.26
CA PHE A 102 11.23 14.88 -5.42
C PHE A 102 10.53 14.54 -6.74
N VAL A 103 9.21 14.31 -6.67
CA VAL A 103 8.40 13.91 -7.84
C VAL A 103 8.44 14.96 -8.94
N GLU A 104 8.33 16.25 -8.59
CA GLU A 104 8.24 17.35 -9.53
C GLU A 104 9.53 17.57 -10.33
N THR A 105 10.68 17.45 -9.68
CA THR A 105 11.99 17.80 -10.26
C THR A 105 12.85 16.61 -10.61
N GLY A 106 12.52 15.41 -10.08
CA GLY A 106 13.39 14.24 -10.15
C GLY A 106 14.68 14.35 -9.33
N THR A 107 14.84 15.43 -8.55
CA THR A 107 16.04 15.67 -7.75
C THR A 107 16.18 14.61 -6.66
N GLU A 108 17.31 13.92 -6.63
CA GLU A 108 17.65 12.94 -5.59
C GLU A 108 17.82 13.63 -4.23
N ILE A 109 17.08 13.16 -3.22
CA ILE A 109 17.08 13.67 -1.85
C ILE A 109 18.03 12.86 -0.98
N PHE A 110 17.98 11.54 -1.18
CA PHE A 110 18.87 10.60 -0.51
C PHE A 110 19.04 9.35 -1.37
N LYS A 111 20.18 8.70 -1.17
CA LYS A 111 20.50 7.40 -1.72
C LYS A 111 21.23 6.55 -0.67
N SER A 112 20.90 5.26 -0.60
CA SER A 112 21.59 4.33 0.29
C SER A 112 22.94 3.89 -0.31
N PRO A 113 23.87 3.38 0.51
CA PRO A 113 24.93 2.54 -0.01
C PRO A 113 24.34 1.24 -0.62
N VAL A 114 25.18 0.52 -1.37
CA VAL A 114 24.83 -0.81 -1.87
C VAL A 114 25.03 -1.84 -0.76
N PHE A 115 24.00 -2.65 -0.50
CA PHE A 115 24.02 -3.77 0.44
C PHE A 115 24.21 -5.08 -0.33
N GLU A 116 25.17 -5.91 0.05
CA GLU A 116 25.57 -7.08 -0.73
C GLU A 116 24.54 -8.23 -0.75
N ASN A 117 23.70 -8.35 0.27
CA ASN A 117 22.75 -9.46 0.40
C ASN A 117 21.41 -8.95 0.93
N GLY A 118 20.75 -8.15 0.12
CA GLY A 118 19.40 -7.60 0.39
C GLY A 118 18.36 -8.18 -0.54
N THR A 119 17.12 -7.68 -0.40
CA THR A 119 16.01 -7.96 -1.30
C THR A 119 15.31 -6.65 -1.67
N ASN A 120 14.65 -6.61 -2.84
CA ASN A 120 13.94 -5.42 -3.27
C ASN A 120 12.93 -4.94 -2.22
N ASN A 121 12.11 -5.84 -1.67
CA ASN A 121 11.12 -5.49 -0.65
C ASN A 121 11.72 -4.84 0.62
N ILE A 122 12.93 -5.27 1.04
CA ILE A 122 13.64 -4.64 2.16
C ILE A 122 14.06 -3.23 1.78
N GLY A 123 14.62 -3.05 0.58
CA GLY A 123 15.03 -1.74 0.08
C GLY A 123 13.88 -0.76 0.03
N GLU A 124 12.74 -1.17 -0.53
CA GLU A 124 11.51 -0.37 -0.62
C GLU A 124 10.96 0.00 0.77
N PHE A 125 10.97 -0.94 1.72
CA PHE A 125 10.60 -0.67 3.12
C PHE A 125 11.51 0.39 3.75
N LEU A 126 12.82 0.21 3.63
CA LEU A 126 13.82 1.15 4.18
C LEU A 126 13.73 2.52 3.51
N ALA A 127 13.46 2.56 2.19
CA ALA A 127 13.30 3.80 1.44
C ALA A 127 12.13 4.65 1.98
N ILE A 128 10.98 4.02 2.27
CA ILE A 128 9.83 4.71 2.85
C ILE A 128 10.17 5.25 4.26
N VAL A 129 10.80 4.42 5.12
CA VAL A 129 11.17 4.87 6.47
C VAL A 129 12.20 6.00 6.42
N HIS A 130 13.16 5.92 5.50
CA HIS A 130 14.15 6.99 5.31
C HIS A 130 13.48 8.30 4.89
N ALA A 131 12.52 8.25 3.93
CA ALA A 131 11.76 9.43 3.52
C ALA A 131 10.94 10.04 4.66
N LEU A 132 10.31 9.21 5.50
CA LEU A 132 9.58 9.66 6.69
C LEU A 132 10.51 10.34 7.70
N ALA A 133 11.67 9.73 7.98
CA ALA A 133 12.66 10.26 8.92
C ALA A 133 13.29 11.57 8.38
N TYR A 134 13.61 11.59 7.10
CA TYR A 134 14.13 12.77 6.41
C TYR A 134 13.15 13.96 6.51
N GLN A 135 11.88 13.73 6.19
CA GLN A 135 10.86 14.78 6.28
C GLN A 135 10.71 15.30 7.70
N LYS A 136 10.69 14.42 8.69
CA LYS A 136 10.62 14.82 10.10
C LYS A 136 11.80 15.70 10.51
N GLN A 137 13.02 15.35 10.10
CA GLN A 137 14.23 16.11 10.39
C GLN A 137 14.23 17.51 9.75
N HIS A 138 13.61 17.63 8.55
CA HIS A 138 13.60 18.88 7.78
C HIS A 138 12.27 19.67 7.90
N GLY A 139 11.36 19.26 8.79
CA GLY A 139 10.07 19.92 8.97
C GLY A 139 9.14 19.85 7.75
N MET A 140 9.34 18.86 6.87
CA MET A 140 8.55 18.68 5.66
C MET A 140 7.35 17.77 5.93
N ARG A 141 6.28 17.89 5.11
CA ARG A 141 5.07 17.06 5.19
C ARG A 141 4.50 16.75 3.81
N PHE A 142 5.31 16.16 2.95
CA PHE A 142 4.90 15.79 1.61
C PHE A 142 4.38 14.34 1.55
N PRO A 143 3.40 14.04 0.69
CA PRO A 143 3.05 12.66 0.38
C PRO A 143 4.27 11.85 -0.08
N ILE A 144 4.30 10.56 0.27
CA ILE A 144 5.35 9.63 -0.19
C ILE A 144 4.72 8.65 -1.17
N TYR A 145 5.27 8.56 -2.37
CA TYR A 145 4.92 7.56 -3.36
C TYR A 145 5.87 6.38 -3.33
N SER A 146 5.32 5.18 -3.37
CA SER A 146 6.04 3.93 -3.57
C SER A 146 5.17 2.98 -4.40
N ASP A 147 5.74 2.25 -5.33
CA ASP A 147 5.05 1.24 -6.12
C ASP A 147 4.98 -0.13 -5.42
N SER A 148 5.61 -0.27 -4.26
CA SER A 148 5.59 -1.51 -3.47
C SER A 148 4.40 -1.61 -2.53
N VAL A 149 3.49 -2.51 -2.83
CA VAL A 149 2.37 -2.86 -1.93
C VAL A 149 2.88 -3.54 -0.65
N ASN A 150 3.92 -4.38 -0.77
CA ASN A 150 4.50 -5.09 0.37
C ASN A 150 5.16 -4.12 1.36
N ALA A 151 5.96 -3.19 0.88
CA ALA A 151 6.59 -2.19 1.72
C ALA A 151 5.56 -1.34 2.47
N GLN A 152 4.52 -0.85 1.77
CA GLN A 152 3.44 -0.10 2.40
C GLN A 152 2.69 -0.92 3.47
N LEU A 153 2.48 -2.23 3.25
CA LEU A 153 1.88 -3.12 4.24
C LEU A 153 2.77 -3.24 5.48
N TRP A 154 4.09 -3.41 5.29
CA TRP A 154 5.05 -3.52 6.38
C TRP A 154 5.16 -2.22 7.20
N ILE A 155 5.08 -1.06 6.55
CA ILE A 155 5.00 0.23 7.24
C ILE A 155 3.77 0.32 8.14
N ARG A 156 2.58 -0.08 7.65
CA ARG A 156 1.34 -0.08 8.47
C ARG A 156 1.44 -1.05 9.65
N GLN A 157 2.17 -2.15 9.48
CA GLN A 157 2.40 -3.16 10.53
C GLN A 157 3.59 -2.80 11.42
N LYS A 158 4.33 -1.75 11.10
CA LYS A 158 5.57 -1.31 11.77
C LYS A 158 6.60 -2.45 11.86
N LYS A 159 6.62 -3.35 10.88
CA LYS A 159 7.43 -4.56 10.88
C LYS A 159 7.83 -4.99 9.47
N CYS A 160 9.11 -5.16 9.24
CA CYS A 160 9.68 -5.73 8.01
C CYS A 160 9.53 -7.26 8.05
N LYS A 161 8.54 -7.80 7.35
CA LYS A 161 8.26 -9.24 7.32
C LYS A 161 9.05 -9.97 6.23
N THR A 162 10.35 -9.69 6.16
CA THR A 162 11.23 -10.41 5.24
C THR A 162 11.40 -11.88 5.64
N LYS A 163 11.60 -12.74 4.62
CA LYS A 163 12.00 -14.14 4.82
C LYS A 163 13.53 -14.33 4.74
N LEU A 164 14.26 -13.25 4.46
CA LEU A 164 15.72 -13.28 4.45
C LEU A 164 16.24 -13.50 5.87
N SER A 165 17.18 -14.44 6.04
CA SER A 165 17.84 -14.67 7.31
C SER A 165 19.09 -13.81 7.46
N PRO A 166 19.42 -13.32 8.66
CA PRO A 166 20.66 -12.60 8.90
C PRO A 166 21.89 -13.51 8.71
N ASN A 167 22.95 -12.93 8.16
CA ASN A 167 24.27 -13.53 8.00
C ASN A 167 25.34 -12.42 7.98
N ASP A 168 26.63 -12.81 7.91
CA ASP A 168 27.73 -11.86 7.97
C ASP A 168 27.71 -10.79 6.86
N LYS A 169 27.14 -11.11 5.68
CA LYS A 169 27.06 -10.18 4.54
C LYS A 169 25.95 -9.16 4.67
N ASN A 170 24.94 -9.43 5.47
CA ASN A 170 23.77 -8.57 5.63
C ASN A 170 23.52 -8.13 7.08
N ALA A 171 24.44 -8.34 7.99
CA ALA A 171 24.31 -7.97 9.41
C ALA A 171 23.92 -6.48 9.56
N TYR A 172 24.64 -5.59 8.89
CA TYR A 172 24.34 -4.15 8.92
C TYR A 172 22.95 -3.82 8.33
N LEU A 173 22.51 -4.54 7.31
CA LEU A 173 21.16 -4.37 6.77
C LEU A 173 20.09 -4.72 7.81
N PHE A 174 20.29 -5.78 8.60
CA PHE A 174 19.39 -6.16 9.68
C PHE A 174 19.39 -5.16 10.84
N GLU A 175 20.54 -4.55 11.15
CA GLU A 175 20.59 -3.42 12.10
C GLU A 175 19.76 -2.24 11.62
N LEU A 176 19.85 -1.90 10.32
CA LEU A 176 19.01 -0.84 9.73
C LEU A 176 17.52 -1.17 9.77
N ILE A 177 17.14 -2.43 9.49
CA ILE A 177 15.75 -2.88 9.60
C ILE A 177 15.26 -2.66 11.04
N GLN A 178 16.02 -3.09 12.04
CA GLN A 178 15.65 -2.93 13.45
C GLN A 178 15.53 -1.45 13.83
N ARG A 179 16.46 -0.60 13.38
CA ARG A 179 16.39 0.85 13.58
C ARG A 179 15.14 1.46 12.94
N ALA A 180 14.80 1.02 11.72
CA ALA A 180 13.62 1.47 11.00
C ALA A 180 12.32 1.06 11.72
N GLU A 181 12.23 -0.18 12.20
CA GLU A 181 11.10 -0.67 12.99
C GLU A 181 10.95 0.12 14.30
N ASN A 182 12.04 0.34 15.01
CA ASN A 182 12.05 1.14 16.24
C ASN A 182 11.62 2.59 15.96
N TRP A 183 12.07 3.17 14.84
CA TRP A 183 11.64 4.50 14.44
C TRP A 183 10.12 4.55 14.21
N LEU A 184 9.56 3.58 13.48
CA LEU A 184 8.12 3.50 13.21
C LEU A 184 7.29 3.33 14.49
N VAL A 185 7.79 2.60 15.48
CA VAL A 185 7.10 2.44 16.79
C VAL A 185 7.05 3.76 17.54
N ASN A 186 8.16 4.50 17.57
CA ASN A 186 8.32 5.71 18.36
C ASN A 186 7.86 7.00 17.65
N ASN A 187 7.39 6.90 16.40
CA ASN A 187 6.96 8.05 15.63
C ASN A 187 5.57 7.85 15.04
N THR A 188 4.82 8.95 14.96
CA THR A 188 3.56 9.00 14.24
C THR A 188 3.82 9.30 12.77
N ILE A 189 3.15 8.59 11.88
CA ILE A 189 3.16 8.85 10.44
C ILE A 189 2.01 9.82 10.16
N ASP A 190 2.33 11.07 9.89
CA ASP A 190 1.39 12.17 9.66
C ASP A 190 1.29 12.60 8.19
N VAL A 191 1.96 11.87 7.29
CA VAL A 191 1.90 12.08 5.85
C VAL A 191 1.32 10.84 5.14
N PRO A 192 0.58 11.01 4.04
CA PRO A 192 0.05 9.88 3.28
C PRO A 192 1.16 9.13 2.54
N ILE A 193 1.11 7.80 2.60
CA ILE A 193 1.93 6.91 1.77
C ILE A 193 1.02 6.35 0.69
N ILE A 194 1.31 6.68 -0.57
CA ILE A 194 0.43 6.47 -1.72
C ILE A 194 1.08 5.48 -2.69
N LYS A 195 0.28 4.56 -3.20
CA LYS A 195 0.72 3.64 -4.26
C LYS A 195 0.99 4.43 -5.55
N TRP A 196 2.20 4.33 -6.10
CA TRP A 196 2.48 4.79 -7.44
C TRP A 196 1.82 3.85 -8.45
N ARG A 197 1.18 4.43 -9.45
CA ARG A 197 0.42 3.69 -10.47
C ARG A 197 1.21 3.62 -11.76
N THR A 198 2.17 2.70 -11.81
CA THR A 198 3.05 2.50 -12.98
C THR A 198 2.27 2.29 -14.27
N GLU A 199 1.12 1.62 -14.19
CA GLU A 199 0.22 1.38 -15.32
C GLU A 199 -0.43 2.65 -15.89
N VAL A 200 -0.44 3.74 -15.15
CA VAL A 200 -1.06 5.02 -15.55
C VAL A 200 -0.03 6.11 -15.77
N TRP A 201 0.97 6.19 -14.88
CA TRP A 201 1.92 7.30 -14.81
C TRP A 201 3.31 6.95 -15.36
N GLY A 202 3.51 5.70 -15.81
CA GLY A 202 4.82 5.20 -16.19
C GLY A 202 5.70 4.87 -14.98
N GLU A 203 6.99 4.69 -15.21
CA GLU A 203 7.94 4.35 -14.15
C GLU A 203 7.98 5.43 -13.06
N ILE A 204 8.19 5.00 -11.81
CA ILE A 204 8.28 5.92 -10.67
C ILE A 204 9.55 6.79 -10.81
N PRO A 205 9.52 8.09 -10.49
CA PRO A 205 10.69 8.95 -10.66
C PRO A 205 11.96 8.48 -9.94
N ALA A 206 11.80 7.68 -8.89
CA ALA A 206 12.90 7.06 -8.16
C ALA A 206 13.43 5.77 -8.79
N ASP A 207 12.85 5.27 -9.90
CA ASP A 207 13.31 4.04 -10.59
C ASP A 207 14.79 4.16 -11.01
N PHE A 208 15.55 3.12 -10.79
CA PHE A 208 16.99 3.09 -11.10
C PHE A 208 17.31 2.87 -12.57
N GLY A 209 16.31 2.64 -13.43
CA GLY A 209 16.49 2.38 -14.86
C GLY A 209 17.29 1.10 -15.17
N ARG A 210 17.37 0.17 -14.23
CA ARG A 210 18.06 -1.11 -14.40
C ARG A 210 17.03 -2.18 -14.73
N LYS A 211 16.82 -2.43 -15.99
CA LYS A 211 16.04 -3.58 -16.50
C LYS A 211 16.97 -4.59 -17.11
#